data_1a246c1486dc3b75ebdc8fa3fe639c16
#
_entry.id   1a246c1486dc3b75ebdc8fa3fe639c16
#
_cell.length_a   1.000
_cell.length_b   1.000
_cell.length_c   1.000
_cell.angle_alpha   90.00
_cell.angle_beta   90.00
_cell.angle_gamma   90.00
#
_symmetry.space_group_name_H-M   'P 1'
#
loop_
_entity.id
_entity.type
_entity.pdbx_description
1 polymer ?
#
loop_
_entity_poly.entity_id
_entity_poly.type
_entity_poly.pdbx_seq_one_letter_code
_entity_poly.pdbx_strand_id
1 'polypeptide(L)'
;MVVAKSWKIKKVVIGKPTPDNFELCSNEVGDLKVGDVLTKTLFITVDPYLRGVMRRLPVGSVIPSQQVCKVVESKDVDYPIGTILLTRNGWCDYARINPKTSNTGPRSVEIASNIGNLSLSLLVGACGMPGVTAYWGFLDICKVHL
;
A
#
# COMPACT_ATOMS: atom_id res chain seq x y z
N MET A 1 -11.70 19.31 -4.92
CA MET A 1 -11.73 18.00 -5.62
C MET A 1 -10.30 17.52 -5.74
N VAL A 2 -9.99 16.32 -5.27
CA VAL A 2 -8.62 15.76 -5.30
C VAL A 2 -8.49 14.86 -6.53
N VAL A 3 -7.40 15.03 -7.28
CA VAL A 3 -7.04 14.17 -8.40
C VAL A 3 -5.97 13.20 -7.92
N ALA A 4 -6.30 11.92 -7.88
CA ALA A 4 -5.38 10.85 -7.52
C ALA A 4 -4.63 10.34 -8.75
N LYS A 5 -3.34 10.10 -8.59
CA LYS A 5 -2.49 9.45 -9.59
C LYS A 5 -2.23 8.01 -9.18
N SER A 6 -2.30 7.10 -10.15
CA SER A 6 -2.03 5.68 -9.92
C SER A 6 -1.26 5.06 -11.09
N TRP A 7 -0.34 4.16 -10.75
CA TRP A 7 0.34 3.34 -11.76
C TRP A 7 -0.48 2.09 -12.05
N LYS A 8 -0.77 1.86 -13.32
CA LYS A 8 -1.54 0.72 -13.82
C LYS A 8 -0.73 -0.14 -14.77
N ILE A 9 -1.13 -1.39 -14.89
CA ILE A 9 -0.61 -2.29 -15.92
C ILE A 9 -1.13 -1.86 -17.28
N LYS A 10 -0.24 -1.42 -18.15
CA LYS A 10 -0.53 -1.06 -19.56
C LYS A 10 -0.43 -2.27 -20.48
N LYS A 11 0.56 -3.13 -20.25
CA LYS A 11 0.80 -4.36 -21.00
C LYS A 11 1.19 -5.47 -20.02
N VAL A 12 0.78 -6.69 -20.32
CA VAL A 12 1.16 -7.87 -19.53
C VAL A 12 2.69 -7.95 -19.39
N VAL A 13 3.15 -8.19 -18.17
CA VAL A 13 4.59 -8.31 -17.87
C VAL A 13 5.07 -9.72 -18.26
N ILE A 14 5.87 -9.82 -19.32
CA ILE A 14 6.52 -11.07 -19.75
C ILE A 14 8.02 -10.91 -19.50
N GLY A 15 8.59 -11.79 -18.69
CA GLY A 15 10.01 -11.69 -18.32
C GLY A 15 10.32 -10.54 -17.36
N LYS A 16 11.31 -9.70 -17.67
CA LYS A 16 11.70 -8.54 -16.86
C LYS A 16 10.73 -7.39 -17.14
N PRO A 17 10.16 -6.73 -16.10
CA PRO A 17 9.34 -5.53 -16.30
C PRO A 17 10.14 -4.41 -16.98
N THR A 18 9.49 -3.70 -17.89
CA THR A 18 10.03 -2.50 -18.56
C THR A 18 9.09 -1.32 -18.34
N PRO A 19 9.52 -0.07 -18.54
CA PRO A 19 8.65 1.10 -18.44
C PRO A 19 7.37 0.99 -19.29
N ASP A 20 7.44 0.33 -20.44
CA ASP A 20 6.31 0.15 -21.36
C ASP A 20 5.19 -0.73 -20.80
N ASN A 21 5.46 -1.49 -19.73
CA ASN A 21 4.43 -2.28 -19.06
C ASN A 21 3.48 -1.44 -18.21
N PHE A 22 3.81 -0.18 -17.96
CA PHE A 22 3.15 0.66 -16.99
C PHE A 22 2.61 1.95 -17.61
N GLU A 23 1.56 2.48 -17.04
CA GLU A 23 1.05 3.81 -17.33
C GLU A 23 0.64 4.54 -16.06
N LEU A 24 0.89 5.85 -16.04
CA LEU A 24 0.43 6.74 -14.98
C LEU A 24 -0.93 7.29 -15.38
N CYS A 25 -1.96 6.96 -14.58
CA CYS A 25 -3.32 7.43 -14.78
C CYS A 25 -3.70 8.43 -13.69
N SER A 26 -4.51 9.42 -14.05
CA SER A 26 -5.10 10.38 -13.12
C SER A 26 -6.61 10.19 -13.09
N ASN A 27 -7.20 10.13 -11.89
CA ASN A 27 -8.63 10.00 -11.71
C ASN A 27 -9.09 10.94 -10.60
N GLU A 28 -10.27 11.53 -10.75
CA GLU A 28 -10.88 12.29 -9.67
C GLU A 28 -11.29 11.35 -8.55
N VAL A 29 -10.96 11.76 -7.32
CA VAL A 29 -11.47 11.10 -6.11
C VAL A 29 -12.83 11.75 -5.83
N GLY A 30 -13.89 10.98 -5.99
CA GLY A 30 -15.25 11.46 -5.70
C GLY A 30 -15.43 11.80 -4.20
N ASP A 31 -16.54 12.47 -3.89
CA ASP A 31 -16.85 12.91 -2.53
C ASP A 31 -16.87 11.76 -1.52
N LEU A 32 -16.38 12.04 -0.32
CA LEU A 32 -16.41 11.07 0.78
C LEU A 32 -17.85 10.86 1.25
N LYS A 33 -18.23 9.59 1.42
CA LYS A 33 -19.47 9.17 2.10
C LYS A 33 -19.20 9.00 3.59
N VAL A 34 -20.26 8.88 4.39
CA VAL A 34 -20.13 8.55 5.81
C VAL A 34 -19.35 7.26 5.99
N GLY A 35 -18.35 7.26 6.86
CA GLY A 35 -17.43 6.16 7.09
C GLY A 35 -16.22 6.10 6.13
N ASP A 36 -16.14 6.99 5.13
CA ASP A 36 -14.98 7.08 4.25
C ASP A 36 -13.90 8.00 4.82
N VAL A 37 -12.67 7.69 4.46
CA VAL A 37 -11.52 8.59 4.66
C VAL A 37 -10.76 8.75 3.34
N LEU A 38 -10.18 9.92 3.14
CA LEU A 38 -9.21 10.19 2.10
C LEU A 38 -7.81 10.04 2.68
N THR A 39 -7.01 9.19 2.07
CA THR A 39 -5.63 8.95 2.48
C THR A 39 -4.66 9.51 1.45
N LYS A 40 -3.55 10.08 1.95
CA LYS A 40 -2.37 10.44 1.16
C LYS A 40 -1.27 9.43 1.43
N THR A 41 -0.75 8.81 0.40
CA THR A 41 0.36 7.87 0.50
C THR A 41 1.65 8.59 0.88
N LEU A 42 2.37 8.07 1.87
CA LEU A 42 3.68 8.54 2.32
C LEU A 42 4.78 7.62 1.81
N PHE A 43 4.57 6.31 1.90
CA PHE A 43 5.51 5.27 1.46
C PHE A 43 4.76 4.12 0.81
N ILE A 44 5.36 3.52 -0.21
CA ILE A 44 4.87 2.30 -0.87
C ILE A 44 5.97 1.25 -0.90
N THR A 45 5.59 -0.03 -0.96
CA THR A 45 6.54 -1.11 -1.19
C THR A 45 6.72 -1.38 -2.68
N VAL A 46 7.95 -1.76 -3.04
CA VAL A 46 8.32 -2.25 -4.37
C VAL A 46 9.08 -3.55 -4.17
N ASP A 47 8.34 -4.65 -4.08
CA ASP A 47 8.88 -5.94 -3.68
C ASP A 47 9.06 -6.88 -4.87
N PRO A 48 10.06 -7.79 -4.84
CA PRO A 48 10.31 -8.73 -5.93
C PRO A 48 9.13 -9.64 -6.29
N TYR A 49 8.29 -10.00 -5.30
CA TYR A 49 7.11 -10.85 -5.52
C TYR A 49 6.07 -10.20 -6.44
N LEU A 50 6.06 -8.86 -6.51
CA LEU A 50 5.15 -8.11 -7.39
C LEU A 50 5.32 -8.52 -8.85
N ARG A 51 6.52 -8.94 -9.27
CA ARG A 51 6.76 -9.45 -10.62
C ARG A 51 5.86 -10.66 -10.94
N GLY A 52 5.70 -11.58 -9.99
CA GLY A 52 4.79 -12.72 -10.13
C GLY A 52 3.33 -12.32 -10.15
N VAL A 53 2.96 -11.35 -9.33
CA VAL A 53 1.59 -10.81 -9.26
C VAL A 53 1.22 -10.07 -10.54
N MET A 54 2.09 -9.19 -11.03
CA MET A 54 1.85 -8.38 -12.24
C MET A 54 1.61 -9.22 -13.50
N ARG A 55 2.18 -10.43 -13.58
CA ARG A 55 1.92 -11.36 -14.69
C ARG A 55 0.48 -11.87 -14.76
N ARG A 56 -0.24 -11.82 -13.62
CA ARG A 56 -1.60 -12.36 -13.48
C ARG A 56 -2.65 -11.26 -13.42
N LEU A 57 -2.22 -10.00 -13.32
CA LEU A 57 -3.14 -8.87 -13.26
C LEU A 57 -3.67 -8.54 -14.65
N PRO A 58 -4.97 -8.27 -14.78
CA PRO A 58 -5.53 -7.71 -16.01
C PRO A 58 -4.89 -6.36 -16.34
N VAL A 59 -4.80 -6.06 -17.63
CA VAL A 59 -4.46 -4.71 -18.12
C VAL A 59 -5.44 -3.69 -17.54
N GLY A 60 -4.96 -2.52 -17.15
CA GLY A 60 -5.73 -1.49 -16.48
C GLY A 60 -5.79 -1.62 -14.94
N SER A 61 -5.31 -2.74 -14.36
CA SER A 61 -5.25 -2.91 -12.91
C SER A 61 -4.20 -2.00 -12.27
N VAL A 62 -4.53 -1.40 -11.12
CA VAL A 62 -3.54 -0.73 -10.28
C VAL A 62 -2.58 -1.78 -9.72
N ILE A 63 -1.27 -1.46 -9.73
CA ILE A 63 -0.23 -2.36 -9.21
C ILE A 63 -0.40 -2.46 -7.69
N PRO A 64 -0.64 -3.67 -7.14
CA PRO A 64 -0.84 -3.84 -5.70
C PRO A 64 0.44 -3.56 -4.93
N SER A 65 0.30 -2.97 -3.74
CA SER A 65 1.42 -2.64 -2.86
C SER A 65 0.91 -2.41 -1.46
N GLN A 66 1.75 -2.66 -0.48
CA GLN A 66 1.54 -2.19 0.88
C GLN A 66 1.98 -0.73 0.99
N GLN A 67 1.27 0.05 1.78
CA GLN A 67 1.50 1.50 1.90
C GLN A 67 1.43 1.94 3.35
N VAL A 68 2.21 2.98 3.66
CA VAL A 68 1.96 3.85 4.80
C VAL A 68 1.26 5.10 4.28
N CYS A 69 0.09 5.39 4.81
CA CYS A 69 -0.73 6.51 4.40
C CYS A 69 -1.07 7.40 5.60
N LYS A 70 -1.34 8.67 5.33
CA LYS A 70 -1.90 9.63 6.30
C LYS A 70 -3.32 9.98 5.91
N VAL A 71 -4.25 9.95 6.85
CA VAL A 71 -5.61 10.46 6.66
C VAL A 71 -5.54 11.98 6.50
N VAL A 72 -6.04 12.51 5.38
CA VAL A 72 -6.04 13.94 5.05
C VAL A 72 -7.44 14.55 5.07
N GLU A 73 -8.48 13.72 4.90
CA GLU A 73 -9.89 14.07 5.09
C GLU A 73 -10.63 12.87 5.65
N SER A 74 -11.60 13.08 6.54
CA SER A 74 -12.32 11.99 7.20
C SER A 74 -13.80 12.29 7.38
N LYS A 75 -14.62 11.28 7.16
CA LYS A 75 -16.03 11.19 7.57
C LYS A 75 -16.26 9.97 8.48
N ASP A 76 -15.22 9.53 9.20
CA ASP A 76 -15.27 8.48 10.23
C ASP A 76 -14.54 8.97 11.49
N VAL A 77 -15.26 8.95 12.63
CA VAL A 77 -14.74 9.46 13.92
C VAL A 77 -13.57 8.60 14.47
N ASP A 78 -13.52 7.32 14.11
CA ASP A 78 -12.48 6.40 14.55
C ASP A 78 -11.15 6.59 13.80
N TYR A 79 -11.20 7.32 12.67
CA TYR A 79 -10.05 7.59 11.82
C TYR A 79 -9.89 9.10 11.56
N PRO A 80 -9.54 9.89 12.58
CA PRO A 80 -9.43 11.34 12.44
C PRO A 80 -8.28 11.74 11.49
N ILE A 81 -8.36 12.96 10.97
CA ILE A 81 -7.31 13.55 10.14
C ILE A 81 -5.96 13.50 10.89
N GLY A 82 -4.92 13.08 10.19
CA GLY A 82 -3.58 12.89 10.74
C GLY A 82 -3.27 11.46 11.13
N THR A 83 -4.26 10.57 11.26
CA THR A 83 -4.05 9.15 11.55
C THR A 83 -3.15 8.51 10.49
N ILE A 84 -2.17 7.75 10.94
CA ILE A 84 -1.30 6.97 10.06
C ILE A 84 -1.88 5.55 9.93
N LEU A 85 -2.03 5.12 8.69
CA LEU A 85 -2.61 3.83 8.33
C LEU A 85 -1.63 2.99 7.53
N LEU A 86 -1.65 1.69 7.76
CA LEU A 86 -1.13 0.68 6.84
C LEU A 86 -2.27 0.21 5.94
N THR A 87 -2.08 0.28 4.63
CA THR A 87 -3.10 -0.05 3.64
C THR A 87 -2.53 -0.88 2.49
N ARG A 88 -3.39 -1.37 1.60
CA ARG A 88 -3.00 -2.09 0.38
C ARG A 88 -3.70 -1.54 -0.86
N ASN A 89 -3.78 -0.21 -0.97
CA ASN A 89 -4.46 0.46 -2.10
C ASN A 89 -3.67 0.40 -3.42
N GLY A 90 -2.44 -0.11 -3.39
CA GLY A 90 -1.58 -0.20 -4.57
C GLY A 90 -0.78 1.08 -4.84
N TRP A 91 -0.16 1.17 -6.00
CA TRP A 91 0.68 2.30 -6.37
C TRP A 91 -0.18 3.51 -6.75
N CYS A 92 -0.60 4.26 -5.74
CA CYS A 92 -1.35 5.51 -5.89
C CYS A 92 -0.92 6.52 -4.83
N ASP A 93 -1.08 7.80 -5.12
CA ASP A 93 -0.75 8.90 -4.20
C ASP A 93 -1.89 9.23 -3.24
N TYR A 94 -3.14 9.13 -3.69
CA TYR A 94 -4.34 9.29 -2.89
C TYR A 94 -5.31 8.14 -3.09
N ALA A 95 -6.06 7.79 -2.05
CA ALA A 95 -7.14 6.82 -2.13
C ALA A 95 -8.29 7.19 -1.19
N ARG A 96 -9.52 7.06 -1.68
CA ARG A 96 -10.72 7.02 -0.83
C ARG A 96 -10.95 5.58 -0.42
N ILE A 97 -11.03 5.35 0.87
CA ILE A 97 -11.26 4.03 1.46
C ILE A 97 -12.31 4.12 2.56
N ASN A 98 -13.01 3.03 2.79
CA ASN A 98 -13.81 2.84 4.00
C ASN A 98 -13.08 1.82 4.87
N PRO A 99 -12.41 2.23 5.97
CA PRO A 99 -11.58 1.34 6.76
C PRO A 99 -12.35 0.15 7.34
N LYS A 100 -13.62 0.34 7.70
CA LYS A 100 -14.45 -0.70 8.32
C LYS A 100 -14.87 -1.79 7.35
N THR A 101 -15.15 -1.44 6.10
CA THR A 101 -15.51 -2.42 5.07
C THR A 101 -14.29 -3.02 4.37
N SER A 102 -13.16 -2.34 4.43
CA SER A 102 -11.89 -2.79 3.85
C SER A 102 -11.13 -3.79 4.75
N ASN A 103 -11.62 -4.06 5.97
CA ASN A 103 -10.95 -4.94 6.95
C ASN A 103 -11.15 -6.45 6.70
N THR A 104 -11.86 -6.84 5.64
CA THR A 104 -12.06 -8.26 5.32
C THR A 104 -11.14 -8.69 4.20
N GLY A 105 -10.09 -9.47 4.53
CA GLY A 105 -9.20 -10.10 3.57
C GLY A 105 -7.88 -9.35 3.33
N PRO A 106 -7.19 -9.60 2.20
CA PRO A 106 -5.83 -9.09 1.94
C PRO A 106 -5.74 -7.56 1.74
N ARG A 107 -6.83 -6.84 1.86
CA ARG A 107 -6.92 -5.37 1.81
C ARG A 107 -7.19 -4.76 3.19
N SER A 108 -6.74 -5.40 4.26
CA SER A 108 -6.92 -4.86 5.62
C SER A 108 -6.33 -3.45 5.74
N VAL A 109 -7.05 -2.60 6.44
CA VAL A 109 -6.60 -1.28 6.87
C VAL A 109 -6.29 -1.38 8.35
N GLU A 110 -5.08 -0.99 8.73
CA GLU A 110 -4.61 -1.05 10.11
C GLU A 110 -4.13 0.33 10.54
N ILE A 111 -4.45 0.74 11.77
CA ILE A 111 -3.83 1.91 12.36
C ILE A 111 -2.37 1.55 12.67
N ALA A 112 -1.44 2.35 12.16
CA ALA A 112 -0.02 2.10 12.32
C ALA A 112 0.39 2.21 13.79
N SER A 113 1.25 1.28 14.23
CA SER A 113 1.86 1.33 15.55
C SER A 113 2.70 2.62 15.70
N ASN A 114 2.69 3.18 16.90
CA ASN A 114 3.58 4.29 17.23
C ASN A 114 5.03 3.78 17.32
N ILE A 115 5.87 4.28 16.43
CA ILE A 115 7.31 3.95 16.38
C ILE A 115 8.21 5.10 16.85
N GLY A 116 7.64 6.06 17.58
CA GLY A 116 8.35 7.22 18.11
C GLY A 116 8.93 8.10 17.00
N ASN A 117 10.22 8.45 17.11
CA ASN A 117 10.93 9.31 16.17
C ASN A 117 11.51 8.56 14.96
N LEU A 118 11.24 7.26 14.81
CA LEU A 118 11.73 6.47 13.69
C LEU A 118 10.95 6.79 12.42
N SER A 119 11.59 6.56 11.27
CA SER A 119 10.94 6.78 9.97
C SER A 119 9.76 5.82 9.77
N LEU A 120 8.61 6.37 9.36
CA LEU A 120 7.43 5.59 9.04
C LEU A 120 7.66 4.57 7.91
N SER A 121 8.69 4.73 7.09
CA SER A 121 9.06 3.74 6.06
C SER A 121 9.44 2.38 6.66
N LEU A 122 9.89 2.34 7.91
CA LEU A 122 10.21 1.08 8.61
C LEU A 122 9.00 0.17 8.77
N LEU A 123 7.78 0.74 8.87
CA LEU A 123 6.54 -0.04 9.01
C LEU A 123 6.24 -0.95 7.80
N VAL A 124 6.74 -0.59 6.63
CA VAL A 124 6.64 -1.40 5.41
C VAL A 124 7.98 -1.96 4.95
N GLY A 125 9.03 -1.72 5.72
CA GLY A 125 10.39 -2.23 5.54
C GLY A 125 10.81 -3.20 6.64
N ALA A 126 11.78 -2.79 7.48
CA ALA A 126 12.36 -3.64 8.53
C ALA A 126 11.37 -4.09 9.60
N CYS A 127 10.35 -3.30 9.92
CA CYS A 127 9.27 -3.66 10.86
C CYS A 127 8.03 -4.25 10.14
N GLY A 128 8.07 -4.38 8.81
CA GLY A 128 7.01 -4.95 7.99
C GLY A 128 7.36 -6.33 7.45
N MET A 129 6.68 -6.71 6.36
CA MET A 129 6.85 -8.03 5.73
C MET A 129 8.31 -8.36 5.36
N PRO A 130 9.13 -7.43 4.80
CA PRO A 130 10.52 -7.74 4.48
C PRO A 130 11.36 -8.09 5.71
N GLY A 131 11.19 -7.34 6.81
CA GLY A 131 11.90 -7.60 8.05
C GLY A 131 11.48 -8.91 8.71
N VAL A 132 10.17 -9.19 8.76
CA VAL A 132 9.65 -10.46 9.28
C VAL A 132 10.18 -11.63 8.44
N THR A 133 10.18 -11.51 7.12
CA THR A 133 10.72 -12.53 6.22
C THR A 133 12.21 -12.77 6.46
N ALA A 134 12.98 -11.71 6.63
CA ALA A 134 14.41 -11.80 6.92
C ALA A 134 14.65 -12.45 8.29
N TYR A 135 13.90 -12.03 9.33
CA TYR A 135 14.00 -12.56 10.68
C TYR A 135 13.77 -14.08 10.71
N TRP A 136 12.63 -14.55 10.21
CA TRP A 136 12.30 -15.97 10.18
C TRP A 136 13.25 -16.77 9.28
N GLY A 137 13.58 -16.23 8.11
CA GLY A 137 14.52 -16.89 7.19
C GLY A 137 15.88 -17.08 7.82
N PHE A 138 16.39 -16.06 8.51
CA PHE A 138 17.74 -16.07 9.06
C PHE A 138 17.86 -16.89 10.35
N LEU A 139 16.95 -16.69 11.29
CA LEU A 139 17.01 -17.32 12.60
C LEU A 139 16.40 -18.74 12.60
N ASP A 140 15.21 -18.91 12.02
CA ASP A 140 14.52 -20.19 12.11
C ASP A 140 14.92 -21.18 11.01
N ILE A 141 15.09 -20.71 9.78
CA ILE A 141 15.39 -21.59 8.66
C ILE A 141 16.89 -21.80 8.54
N CYS A 142 17.69 -20.74 8.48
CA CYS A 142 19.15 -20.84 8.37
C CYS A 142 19.82 -21.13 9.72
N LYS A 143 19.11 -20.97 10.84
CA LYS A 143 19.59 -21.22 12.21
C LYS A 143 20.91 -20.51 12.50
N VAL A 144 21.06 -19.30 12.02
CA VAL A 144 22.24 -18.48 12.32
C VAL A 144 22.14 -18.01 13.76
N HIS A 145 23.08 -18.44 14.58
CA HIS A 145 23.24 -17.97 15.96
C HIS A 145 24.20 -16.78 15.97
N LEU A 146 23.81 -15.70 16.66
CA LEU A 146 24.64 -14.52 16.90
C LEU A 146 25.54 -14.78 18.10
#